data_63304002f1726ee93d8d2281057dff05
#
_entry.id   63304002f1726ee93d8d2281057dff05
#
_cell.length_a   1.000
_cell.length_b   1.000
_cell.length_c   1.000
_cell.angle_alpha   90.00
_cell.angle_beta   90.00
_cell.angle_gamma   90.00
#
_symmetry.space_group_name_H-M   'P 1'
#
loop_
_entity.id
_entity.type
_entity.pdbx_description
1 polymer ?
#
loop_
_entity_poly.entity_id
_entity_poly.type
_entity_poly.pdbx_seq_one_letter_code
_entity_poly.pdbx_strand_id
1 'polypeptide(L)'
;TARLYAQGCCMYGQDFSERMVQLAQEKMPDAKLYSGDFKQGLVEPLRAQRYDFILATYSLHHLTDAEKVLFLNGLLALLKEDGEILIGDVAFRTRVELEACKTQAGASWDEDEIYFVADELAPAFPQLKFVPFSACAGILSLRR
;
A
#
# COMPACT_ATOMS: atom_id res chain seq x y z
N THR A 1 7.84 6.44 -6.91
CA THR A 1 9.03 6.41 -6.03
C THR A 1 10.23 7.11 -6.66
N ALA A 2 10.67 6.78 -7.90
CA ALA A 2 11.84 7.42 -8.54
C ALA A 2 11.74 8.96 -8.64
N ARG A 3 10.54 9.52 -8.82
CA ARG A 3 10.34 10.99 -8.83
C ARG A 3 10.60 11.63 -7.46
N LEU A 4 10.24 10.97 -6.37
CA LEU A 4 10.53 11.44 -5.01
C LEU A 4 12.04 11.33 -4.70
N TYR A 5 12.66 10.25 -5.13
CA TYR A 5 14.12 10.09 -5.03
C TYR A 5 14.86 11.24 -5.74
N ALA A 6 14.46 11.59 -6.97
CA ALA A 6 15.02 12.69 -7.73
C ALA A 6 14.84 14.08 -7.07
N GLN A 7 13.88 14.20 -6.13
CA GLN A 7 13.66 15.39 -5.32
C GLN A 7 14.46 15.38 -4.00
N GLY A 8 15.33 14.39 -3.80
CA GLY A 8 16.21 14.29 -2.63
C GLY A 8 15.60 13.55 -1.45
N CYS A 9 14.47 12.84 -1.61
CA CYS A 9 13.92 12.02 -0.55
C CYS A 9 14.81 10.79 -0.30
N CYS A 10 15.07 10.48 0.97
CA CYS A 10 15.70 9.23 1.38
C CYS A 10 14.70 8.08 1.19
N MET A 11 15.02 7.15 0.29
CA MET A 11 14.12 6.08 -0.09
C MET A 11 14.50 4.75 0.56
N TYR A 12 13.48 4.11 1.15
CA TYR A 12 13.50 2.75 1.66
C TYR A 12 12.38 1.98 0.98
N GLY A 13 12.57 0.71 0.68
CA GLY A 13 11.51 -0.04 0.01
C GLY A 13 11.66 -1.54 0.11
N GLN A 14 10.53 -2.23 -0.10
CA GLN A 14 10.44 -3.67 -0.18
C GLN A 14 9.54 -4.04 -1.35
N ASP A 15 9.91 -5.08 -2.06
CA ASP A 15 9.09 -5.73 -3.08
C ASP A 15 9.32 -7.22 -3.01
N PHE A 16 8.31 -8.05 -3.30
CA PHE A 16 8.49 -9.51 -3.32
C PHE A 16 9.33 -9.98 -4.52
N SER A 17 9.37 -9.19 -5.59
CA SER A 17 10.11 -9.50 -6.82
C SER A 17 11.54 -8.95 -6.73
N GLU A 18 12.52 -9.86 -6.63
CA GLU A 18 13.94 -9.48 -6.70
C GLU A 18 14.27 -8.70 -7.98
N ARG A 19 13.62 -9.05 -9.09
CA ARG A 19 13.80 -8.35 -10.36
C ARG A 19 13.33 -6.90 -10.29
N MET A 20 12.20 -6.65 -9.64
CA MET A 20 11.69 -5.27 -9.43
C MET A 20 12.60 -4.47 -8.50
N VAL A 21 13.12 -5.10 -7.46
CA VAL A 21 14.12 -4.48 -6.56
C VAL A 21 15.37 -4.09 -7.34
N GLN A 22 15.91 -4.98 -8.18
CA GLN A 22 17.08 -4.67 -9.03
C GLN A 22 16.84 -3.49 -9.97
N LEU A 23 15.71 -3.50 -10.70
CA LEU A 23 15.34 -2.40 -11.61
C LEU A 23 15.13 -1.06 -10.88
N ALA A 24 14.58 -1.12 -9.67
CA ALA A 24 14.43 0.06 -8.83
C ALA A 24 15.79 0.57 -8.32
N GLN A 25 16.71 -0.34 -7.94
CA GLN A 25 18.05 0.01 -7.48
C GLN A 25 18.88 0.68 -8.59
N GLU A 26 18.74 0.24 -9.85
CA GLU A 26 19.40 0.88 -11.00
C GLU A 26 18.95 2.35 -11.15
N LYS A 27 17.67 2.65 -10.86
CA LYS A 27 17.11 4.00 -10.94
C LYS A 27 17.36 4.86 -9.70
N MET A 28 17.59 4.24 -8.58
CA MET A 28 17.75 4.86 -7.27
C MET A 28 18.95 4.24 -6.53
N PRO A 29 20.21 4.55 -6.97
CA PRO A 29 21.41 3.87 -6.46
C PRO A 29 21.59 3.93 -4.95
N ASP A 30 21.23 5.05 -4.32
CA ASP A 30 21.39 5.28 -2.88
C ASP A 30 20.19 4.83 -2.05
N ALA A 31 19.10 4.35 -2.70
CA ALA A 31 17.94 3.83 -2.00
C ALA A 31 18.25 2.50 -1.30
N LYS A 32 17.63 2.27 -0.16
CA LYS A 32 17.76 1.03 0.61
C LYS A 32 16.58 0.12 0.29
N LEU A 33 16.75 -0.73 -0.70
CA LEU A 33 15.72 -1.59 -1.25
C LEU A 33 15.98 -3.06 -0.91
N TYR A 34 14.92 -3.79 -0.57
CA TYR A 34 14.99 -5.16 -0.10
C TYR A 34 13.95 -6.03 -0.80
N SER A 35 14.29 -7.29 -1.03
CA SER A 35 13.32 -8.30 -1.43
C SER A 35 12.63 -8.90 -0.21
N GLY A 36 11.30 -9.06 -0.26
CA GLY A 36 10.54 -9.67 0.83
C GLY A 36 9.05 -9.70 0.55
N ASP A 37 8.38 -10.74 1.06
CA ASP A 37 6.94 -10.93 0.93
C ASP A 37 6.19 -10.20 2.04
N PHE A 38 5.24 -9.34 1.70
CA PHE A 38 4.38 -8.61 2.65
C PHE A 38 3.54 -9.53 3.54
N LYS A 39 3.21 -10.75 3.10
CA LYS A 39 2.54 -11.75 3.95
C LYS A 39 3.38 -12.14 5.17
N GLN A 40 4.70 -12.03 5.06
CA GLN A 40 5.64 -12.24 6.16
C GLN A 40 5.96 -10.94 6.92
N GLY A 41 5.37 -9.82 6.49
CA GLY A 41 5.62 -8.50 7.03
C GLY A 41 6.80 -7.80 6.38
N LEU A 42 7.24 -6.70 7.01
CA LEU A 42 8.42 -5.97 6.55
C LEU A 42 9.70 -6.66 6.98
N VAL A 43 10.72 -6.58 6.13
CA VAL A 43 12.08 -7.01 6.48
C VAL A 43 12.64 -6.21 7.66
N GLU A 44 13.51 -6.82 8.45
CA GLU A 44 14.04 -6.25 9.69
C GLU A 44 14.65 -4.84 9.52
N PRO A 45 15.46 -4.53 8.47
CA PRO A 45 16.02 -3.20 8.30
C PRO A 45 14.97 -2.09 8.15
N LEU A 46 13.79 -2.41 7.58
CA LEU A 46 12.69 -1.45 7.46
C LEU A 46 11.95 -1.25 8.77
N ARG A 47 11.86 -2.27 9.60
CA ARG A 47 11.23 -2.18 10.94
C ARG A 47 12.05 -1.36 11.95
N ALA A 48 13.34 -1.24 11.70
CA ALA A 48 14.25 -0.46 12.55
C ALA A 48 14.18 1.06 12.31
N GLN A 49 13.41 1.52 11.33
CA GLN A 49 13.33 2.93 10.93
C GLN A 49 12.01 3.59 11.35
N ARG A 50 11.95 4.92 11.21
CA ARG A 50 10.73 5.72 11.32
C ARG A 50 10.61 6.58 10.06
N TYR A 51 9.40 6.71 9.55
CA TYR A 51 9.11 7.31 8.25
C TYR A 51 8.23 8.54 8.38
N ASP A 52 8.51 9.53 7.54
CA ASP A 52 7.61 10.67 7.34
C ASP A 52 6.42 10.24 6.47
N PHE A 53 6.67 9.43 5.44
CA PHE A 53 5.65 8.87 4.56
C PHE A 53 5.93 7.39 4.28
N ILE A 54 4.86 6.61 4.22
CA ILE A 54 4.87 5.23 3.74
C ILE A 54 3.93 5.15 2.55
N LEU A 55 4.44 4.67 1.41
CA LEU A 55 3.69 4.57 0.17
C LEU A 55 3.56 3.11 -0.24
N ALA A 56 2.33 2.68 -0.54
CA ALA A 56 2.05 1.38 -1.14
C ALA A 56 1.22 1.59 -2.40
N THR A 57 1.67 1.03 -3.53
CA THR A 57 0.95 1.16 -4.80
C THR A 57 0.81 -0.19 -5.46
N TYR A 58 -0.44 -0.61 -5.70
CA TYR A 58 -0.77 -1.89 -6.35
C TYR A 58 -0.01 -3.09 -5.79
N SER A 59 0.03 -3.20 -4.45
CA SER A 59 0.83 -4.22 -3.77
C SER A 59 0.14 -4.91 -2.60
N LEU A 60 -0.92 -4.34 -2.04
CA LEU A 60 -1.56 -4.86 -0.85
C LEU A 60 -2.86 -5.65 -1.11
N HIS A 61 -3.33 -5.69 -2.35
CA HIS A 61 -4.50 -6.50 -2.74
C HIS A 61 -4.26 -8.02 -2.69
N HIS A 62 -3.02 -8.46 -2.48
CA HIS A 62 -2.69 -9.87 -2.22
C HIS A 62 -2.88 -10.28 -0.74
N LEU A 63 -3.14 -9.33 0.14
CA LEU A 63 -3.43 -9.57 1.55
C LEU A 63 -4.94 -9.72 1.78
N THR A 64 -5.33 -10.65 2.64
CA THR A 64 -6.71 -10.69 3.16
C THR A 64 -7.02 -9.44 3.98
N ASP A 65 -8.30 -9.15 4.21
CA ASP A 65 -8.68 -7.95 4.98
C ASP A 65 -8.14 -7.98 6.42
N ALA A 66 -8.09 -9.17 7.05
CA ALA A 66 -7.46 -9.32 8.36
C ALA A 66 -5.95 -9.07 8.33
N GLU A 67 -5.26 -9.58 7.31
CA GLU A 67 -3.82 -9.32 7.10
C GLU A 67 -3.55 -7.85 6.81
N LYS A 68 -4.40 -7.17 6.02
CA LYS A 68 -4.31 -5.72 5.79
C LYS A 68 -4.39 -4.94 7.10
N VAL A 69 -5.35 -5.27 7.97
CA VAL A 69 -5.49 -4.61 9.27
C VAL A 69 -4.24 -4.79 10.12
N LEU A 70 -3.69 -5.99 10.22
CA LEU A 70 -2.46 -6.27 10.97
C LEU A 70 -1.27 -5.52 10.37
N PHE A 71 -1.11 -5.57 9.05
CA PHE A 71 -0.01 -4.92 8.34
C PHE A 71 -0.05 -3.40 8.49
N LEU A 72 -1.22 -2.78 8.30
CA LEU A 72 -1.41 -1.34 8.44
C LEU A 72 -1.15 -0.85 9.88
N ASN A 73 -1.56 -1.60 10.90
CA ASN A 73 -1.20 -1.29 12.29
C ASN A 73 0.32 -1.33 12.50
N GLY A 74 1.00 -2.30 11.91
CA GLY A 74 2.46 -2.36 11.93
C GLY A 74 3.11 -1.15 11.26
N LEU A 75 2.58 -0.71 10.11
CA LEU A 75 3.06 0.48 9.41
C LEU A 75 2.81 1.77 10.19
N LEU A 76 1.64 1.92 10.82
CA LEU A 76 1.32 3.08 11.67
C LEU A 76 2.33 3.23 12.83
N ALA A 77 2.77 2.11 13.41
CA ALA A 77 3.78 2.12 14.47
C ALA A 77 5.16 2.60 13.98
N LEU A 78 5.42 2.56 12.67
CA LEU A 78 6.67 3.03 12.06
C LEU A 78 6.61 4.49 11.57
N LEU A 79 5.46 5.15 11.64
CA LEU A 79 5.37 6.55 11.32
C LEU A 79 5.99 7.44 12.40
N LYS A 80 6.58 8.54 11.98
CA LYS A 80 6.87 9.70 12.83
C LYS A 80 5.57 10.37 13.29
N GLU A 81 5.63 11.36 14.17
CA GLU A 81 4.47 12.01 14.80
C GLU A 81 3.49 12.59 13.77
N ASP A 82 3.99 13.27 12.73
CA ASP A 82 3.17 13.84 11.65
C ASP A 82 3.17 12.99 10.37
N GLY A 83 3.55 11.71 10.51
CA GLY A 83 3.69 10.82 9.36
C GLY A 83 2.35 10.36 8.78
N GLU A 84 2.39 9.97 7.51
CA GLU A 84 1.20 9.51 6.77
C GLU A 84 1.49 8.28 5.93
N ILE A 85 0.56 7.32 5.93
CA ILE A 85 0.51 6.20 5.00
C ILE A 85 -0.39 6.60 3.84
N LEU A 86 0.06 6.38 2.61
CA LEU A 86 -0.70 6.57 1.39
C LEU A 86 -0.73 5.27 0.59
N ILE A 87 -1.93 4.75 0.32
CA ILE A 87 -2.14 3.52 -0.43
C ILE A 87 -2.91 3.86 -1.70
N GLY A 88 -2.29 3.66 -2.86
CA GLY A 88 -2.94 3.74 -4.16
C GLY A 88 -3.15 2.34 -4.71
N ASP A 89 -4.41 1.89 -4.78
CA ASP A 89 -4.73 0.52 -5.19
C ASP A 89 -6.09 0.47 -5.88
N VAL A 90 -6.49 -0.71 -6.36
CA VAL A 90 -7.87 -1.00 -6.68
C VAL A 90 -8.66 -0.93 -5.36
N ALA A 91 -9.50 0.08 -5.26
CA ALA A 91 -10.14 0.44 -4.00
C ALA A 91 -11.47 1.14 -4.23
N PHE A 92 -12.41 0.86 -3.35
CA PHE A 92 -13.79 1.32 -3.40
C PHE A 92 -14.18 1.94 -2.05
N ARG A 93 -15.16 2.86 -2.07
CA ARG A 93 -15.72 3.36 -0.83
C ARG A 93 -16.55 2.28 -0.15
N THR A 94 -17.44 1.65 -0.92
CA THR A 94 -18.42 0.68 -0.43
C THR A 94 -18.31 -0.66 -1.15
N ARG A 95 -18.84 -1.71 -0.54
CA ARG A 95 -18.98 -3.03 -1.17
C ARG A 95 -19.85 -2.98 -2.43
N VAL A 96 -20.86 -2.13 -2.46
CA VAL A 96 -21.74 -1.96 -3.64
C VAL A 96 -20.96 -1.45 -4.85
N GLU A 97 -20.04 -0.50 -4.65
CA GLU A 97 -19.18 0.00 -5.73
C GLU A 97 -18.23 -1.09 -6.25
N LEU A 98 -17.65 -1.90 -5.35
CA LEU A 98 -16.82 -3.05 -5.73
C LEU A 98 -17.61 -4.06 -6.58
N GLU A 99 -18.79 -4.46 -6.13
CA GLU A 99 -19.61 -5.42 -6.87
C GLU A 99 -20.07 -4.89 -8.24
N ALA A 100 -20.34 -3.59 -8.34
CA ALA A 100 -20.64 -2.95 -9.61
C ALA A 100 -19.43 -2.98 -10.56
N CYS A 101 -18.22 -2.68 -10.07
CA CYS A 101 -16.99 -2.76 -10.85
C CYS A 101 -16.69 -4.21 -11.26
N LYS A 102 -16.86 -5.19 -10.36
CA LYS A 102 -16.72 -6.61 -10.65
C LYS A 102 -17.67 -7.06 -11.78
N THR A 103 -18.93 -6.67 -11.69
CA THR A 103 -19.93 -6.97 -12.72
C THR A 103 -19.54 -6.40 -14.08
N GLN A 104 -19.04 -5.16 -14.10
CA GLN A 104 -18.61 -4.50 -15.32
C GLN A 104 -17.33 -5.13 -15.91
N ALA A 105 -16.40 -5.55 -15.08
CA ALA A 105 -15.16 -6.21 -15.49
C ALA A 105 -15.41 -7.61 -16.04
N GLY A 106 -16.43 -8.31 -15.55
CA GLY A 106 -16.80 -9.66 -15.99
C GLY A 106 -15.61 -10.63 -15.92
N ALA A 107 -15.28 -11.27 -17.02
CA ALA A 107 -14.19 -12.24 -17.11
C ALA A 107 -12.78 -11.65 -16.89
N SER A 108 -12.64 -10.33 -16.88
CA SER A 108 -11.36 -9.64 -16.61
C SER A 108 -11.14 -9.37 -15.11
N TRP A 109 -12.11 -9.72 -14.27
CA TRP A 109 -11.96 -9.60 -12.82
C TRP A 109 -11.03 -10.67 -12.27
N ASP A 110 -10.06 -10.25 -11.45
CA ASP A 110 -9.18 -11.19 -10.77
C ASP A 110 -9.82 -11.62 -9.45
N GLU A 111 -10.20 -12.90 -9.36
CA GLU A 111 -10.83 -13.48 -8.16
C GLU A 111 -9.81 -13.79 -7.04
N ASP A 112 -8.52 -13.82 -7.36
CA ASP A 112 -7.44 -14.10 -6.39
C ASP A 112 -6.98 -12.83 -5.66
N GLU A 113 -7.41 -11.65 -6.13
CA GLU A 113 -7.10 -10.37 -5.51
C GLU A 113 -8.21 -9.91 -4.56
N ILE A 114 -7.82 -9.39 -3.42
CA ILE A 114 -8.71 -8.86 -2.38
C ILE A 114 -8.58 -7.34 -2.33
N TYR A 115 -9.52 -6.66 -2.96
CA TYR A 115 -9.48 -5.21 -3.09
C TYR A 115 -9.94 -4.49 -1.83
N PHE A 116 -9.53 -3.23 -1.71
CA PHE A 116 -9.89 -2.40 -0.56
C PHE A 116 -11.33 -1.91 -0.64
N VAL A 117 -12.04 -2.01 0.49
CA VAL A 117 -13.33 -1.35 0.74
C VAL A 117 -13.17 -0.44 1.96
N ALA A 118 -13.19 0.87 1.73
CA ALA A 118 -12.86 1.85 2.77
C ALA A 118 -13.81 1.77 3.98
N ASP A 119 -15.13 1.64 3.74
CA ASP A 119 -16.12 1.56 4.81
C ASP A 119 -15.98 0.29 5.68
N GLU A 120 -15.40 -0.78 5.13
CA GLU A 120 -15.14 -2.03 5.87
C GLU A 120 -13.85 -1.96 6.71
N LEU A 121 -12.90 -1.10 6.33
CA LEU A 121 -11.69 -0.82 7.10
C LEU A 121 -11.90 0.27 8.17
N ALA A 122 -12.87 1.15 7.99
CA ALA A 122 -13.15 2.26 8.90
C ALA A 122 -13.35 1.85 10.38
N PRO A 123 -13.97 0.71 10.73
CA PRO A 123 -14.05 0.28 12.12
C PRO A 123 -12.69 0.02 12.78
N ALA A 124 -11.70 -0.47 12.02
CA ALA A 124 -10.34 -0.68 12.51
C ALA A 124 -9.50 0.61 12.47
N PHE A 125 -9.83 1.53 11.57
CA PHE A 125 -9.09 2.78 11.34
C PHE A 125 -10.06 3.97 11.21
N PRO A 126 -10.59 4.51 12.32
CA PRO A 126 -11.54 5.63 12.27
C PRO A 126 -11.00 6.90 11.59
N GLN A 127 -9.66 7.05 11.55
CA GLN A 127 -8.96 8.17 10.89
C GLN A 127 -8.73 7.95 9.39
N LEU A 128 -9.14 6.79 8.83
CA LEU A 128 -8.98 6.47 7.42
C LEU A 128 -9.71 7.50 6.54
N LYS A 129 -9.00 8.02 5.55
CA LYS A 129 -9.60 8.83 4.50
C LYS A 129 -9.50 8.09 3.17
N PHE A 130 -10.55 8.19 2.37
CA PHE A 130 -10.61 7.62 1.03
C PHE A 130 -10.94 8.69 0.00
N VAL A 131 -10.16 8.73 -1.06
CA VAL A 131 -10.39 9.60 -2.23
C VAL A 131 -10.42 8.73 -3.48
N PRO A 132 -11.56 8.68 -4.20
CA PRO A 132 -11.62 7.95 -5.46
C PRO A 132 -10.73 8.63 -6.51
N PHE A 133 -9.99 7.83 -7.28
CA PHE A 133 -9.16 8.28 -8.37
C PHE A 133 -9.79 7.94 -9.73
N SER A 134 -10.49 6.81 -9.80
CA SER A 134 -11.30 6.36 -10.94
C SER A 134 -12.47 5.52 -10.45
N ALA A 135 -13.23 4.91 -11.36
CA ALA A 135 -14.34 4.03 -11.00
C ALA A 135 -13.92 2.79 -10.19
N CYS A 136 -12.66 2.33 -10.35
CA CYS A 136 -12.16 1.10 -9.71
C CYS A 136 -10.83 1.32 -8.98
N ALA A 137 -10.38 2.55 -8.76
CA ALA A 137 -9.15 2.84 -8.04
C ALA A 137 -9.31 4.03 -7.11
N GLY A 138 -8.61 4.01 -6.00
CA GLY A 138 -8.64 5.08 -5.03
C GLY A 138 -7.36 5.21 -4.22
N ILE A 139 -7.30 6.26 -3.44
CA ILE A 139 -6.23 6.52 -2.51
C ILE A 139 -6.81 6.45 -1.11
N LEU A 140 -6.25 5.55 -0.29
CA LEU A 140 -6.51 5.52 1.14
C LEU A 140 -5.35 6.22 1.85
N SER A 141 -5.65 7.03 2.85
CA SER A 141 -4.64 7.64 3.69
C SER A 141 -4.93 7.46 5.17
N LEU A 142 -3.85 7.22 5.92
CA LEU A 142 -3.87 7.01 7.36
C LEU A 142 -2.78 7.87 8.00
N ARG A 143 -3.14 8.61 9.02
CA ARG A 143 -2.21 9.35 9.90
C ARG A 143 -2.12 8.68 11.25
N ARG A 144 -0.97 8.87 11.86
CA ARG A 144 -0.75 8.43 13.23
C ARG A 144 -1.61 9.19 14.23
#